data_991a71c9aeb90fd5988db8a4398354b1
#
_entry.id   991a71c9aeb90fd5988db8a4398354b1
#
_cell.length_a   1.000
_cell.length_b   1.000
_cell.length_c   1.000
_cell.angle_alpha   90.00
_cell.angle_beta   90.00
_cell.angle_gamma   90.00
#
_symmetry.space_group_name_H-M   'P 1'
#
loop_
_entity.id
_entity.type
_entity.pdbx_description
1 polymer ?
#
loop_
_entity_poly.entity_id
_entity_poly.type
_entity_poly.pdbx_seq_one_letter_code
_entity_poly.pdbx_strand_id
1 'polypeptide(L)'
;ADLIKFAKMKEQEGQAKVDRTVVEDIINETKEIIPEPTKEELLQNQLYLENLRKKELKRKRVKIALGAVATVTIFAVIYGSVKGVDELKDIILGNEMRSLSEGRWIKSEYGSPLIVLETPQVLTRIQDSLLTKSVSIKRKSLFTYGEIQEPLYIKVSALKFSQEQKLELESSLDMALVLLEKSGAKNLLVKRDDFETENGIKGIKAYGDFYLKISENKILKKKSTYELLLFAQENGLQEVLVIYQDDGRFAESIKDRIINSIELEVTQENKKKNEQ
;
A
#
# COMPACT_ATOMS: atom_id res chain seq x y z
N ALA A 1 36.23 -22.55 64.98
CA ALA A 1 36.38 -22.46 63.50
C ALA A 1 37.08 -21.15 63.07
N ASP A 2 36.77 -20.02 63.66
CA ASP A 2 37.35 -18.72 63.29
C ASP A 2 38.84 -18.56 63.58
N LEU A 3 39.37 -19.16 64.68
CA LEU A 3 40.80 -19.16 65.01
C LEU A 3 41.64 -19.91 63.98
N ILE A 4 41.13 -20.99 63.38
CA ILE A 4 41.78 -21.73 62.30
C ILE A 4 41.87 -20.91 61.03
N LYS A 5 40.81 -20.20 60.70
CA LYS A 5 40.70 -19.45 59.46
C LYS A 5 41.57 -18.18 59.43
N PHE A 6 41.64 -17.47 60.56
CA PHE A 6 42.34 -16.19 60.65
C PHE A 6 43.75 -16.27 61.25
N ALA A 7 44.05 -17.24 62.14
CA ALA A 7 45.35 -17.38 62.79
C ALA A 7 46.30 -18.41 62.12
N LYS A 8 45.90 -19.05 61.00
CA LYS A 8 46.68 -20.13 60.34
C LYS A 8 47.13 -21.22 61.30
N MET A 9 46.36 -21.50 62.35
CA MET A 9 46.65 -22.59 63.26
C MET A 9 46.35 -23.95 62.62
N LYS A 10 47.21 -24.97 62.82
CA LYS A 10 46.91 -26.32 62.37
C LYS A 10 45.71 -26.89 63.11
N GLU A 11 44.74 -27.43 62.37
CA GLU A 11 43.64 -28.17 62.94
C GLU A 11 44.08 -29.31 63.79
N GLN A 12 43.71 -29.39 65.05
CA GLN A 12 43.98 -30.57 65.88
C GLN A 12 43.02 -31.69 65.48
N GLU A 13 43.54 -32.84 65.25
CA GLU A 13 42.75 -34.03 64.91
C GLU A 13 41.71 -34.30 66.01
N GLY A 14 40.43 -34.11 65.65
CA GLY A 14 39.31 -34.27 66.56
C GLY A 14 38.52 -33.00 66.86
N GLN A 15 39.15 -31.81 66.76
CA GLN A 15 38.44 -30.54 67.06
C GLN A 15 37.24 -30.32 66.12
N ALA A 16 37.35 -30.58 64.85
CA ALA A 16 36.27 -30.49 63.90
C ALA A 16 35.08 -31.45 64.22
N LYS A 17 35.39 -32.61 64.82
CA LYS A 17 34.33 -33.53 65.31
C LYS A 17 33.60 -32.94 66.51
N VAL A 18 34.34 -32.35 67.47
CA VAL A 18 33.75 -31.74 68.63
C VAL A 18 32.90 -30.50 68.28
N ASP A 19 33.44 -29.66 67.38
CA ASP A 19 32.73 -28.49 66.89
C ASP A 19 31.45 -28.91 66.14
N ARG A 20 31.48 -29.98 65.42
CA ARG A 20 30.32 -30.54 64.74
C ARG A 20 29.25 -31.07 65.71
N THR A 21 29.66 -31.86 66.71
CA THR A 21 28.73 -32.36 67.74
C THR A 21 28.08 -31.22 68.52
N VAL A 22 28.83 -30.21 68.88
CA VAL A 22 28.29 -29.01 69.58
C VAL A 22 27.26 -28.29 68.68
N VAL A 23 27.53 -28.15 67.38
CA VAL A 23 26.58 -27.53 66.46
C VAL A 23 25.35 -28.43 66.25
N GLU A 24 25.52 -29.75 66.16
CA GLU A 24 24.41 -30.73 66.05
C GLU A 24 23.56 -30.73 67.32
N ASP A 25 24.16 -30.64 68.50
CA ASP A 25 23.44 -30.52 69.80
C ASP A 25 22.66 -29.23 69.90
N ILE A 26 23.26 -28.08 69.56
CA ILE A 26 22.58 -26.79 69.50
C ILE A 26 21.38 -26.80 68.52
N ILE A 27 21.59 -27.43 67.37
CA ILE A 27 20.51 -27.56 66.37
C ILE A 27 19.38 -28.43 66.93
N ASN A 28 19.69 -29.51 67.60
CA ASN A 28 18.69 -30.41 68.19
C ASN A 28 17.94 -29.76 69.32
N GLU A 29 18.64 -29.11 70.29
CA GLU A 29 18.03 -28.33 71.35
C GLU A 29 17.13 -27.20 70.80
N THR A 30 17.60 -26.52 69.73
CA THR A 30 16.80 -25.46 69.10
C THR A 30 15.55 -26.04 68.42
N LYS A 31 15.63 -27.22 67.86
CA LYS A 31 14.45 -27.89 67.25
C LYS A 31 13.43 -28.33 68.28
N GLU A 32 13.86 -28.72 69.49
CA GLU A 32 12.93 -29.08 70.57
C GLU A 32 12.21 -27.90 71.19
N ILE A 33 12.87 -26.71 71.18
CA ILE A 33 12.31 -25.47 71.72
C ILE A 33 11.39 -24.74 70.71
N ILE A 34 11.62 -24.92 69.41
CA ILE A 34 10.78 -24.28 68.39
C ILE A 34 9.52 -25.11 68.18
N PRO A 35 8.35 -24.60 68.47
CA PRO A 35 7.12 -25.32 68.22
C PRO A 35 6.95 -25.58 66.72
N GLU A 36 6.36 -26.75 66.36
CA GLU A 36 6.04 -27.05 64.98
C GLU A 36 5.13 -25.93 64.43
N PRO A 37 5.40 -25.48 63.21
CA PRO A 37 4.61 -24.42 62.58
C PRO A 37 3.13 -24.83 62.46
N THR A 38 2.27 -23.95 62.86
CA THR A 38 0.82 -24.20 62.80
C THR A 38 0.37 -24.35 61.35
N LYS A 39 -0.75 -25.07 61.14
CA LYS A 39 -1.32 -25.25 59.79
C LYS A 39 -1.58 -23.91 59.09
N GLU A 40 -1.91 -22.87 59.85
CA GLU A 40 -2.16 -21.52 59.31
C GLU A 40 -0.87 -20.85 58.84
N GLU A 41 0.25 -21.00 59.58
CA GLU A 41 1.55 -20.47 59.18
C GLU A 41 2.10 -21.18 57.94
N LEU A 42 1.89 -22.50 57.82
CA LEU A 42 2.26 -23.27 56.65
C LEU A 42 1.44 -22.83 55.43
N LEU A 43 0.14 -22.54 55.61
CA LEU A 43 -0.71 -22.07 54.54
C LEU A 43 -0.32 -20.65 54.09
N GLN A 44 -0.02 -19.75 55.02
CA GLN A 44 0.48 -18.40 54.69
C GLN A 44 1.80 -18.47 53.95
N ASN A 45 2.73 -19.31 54.36
CA ASN A 45 4.01 -19.52 53.64
C ASN A 45 3.80 -20.06 52.23
N GLN A 46 2.88 -21.00 52.05
CA GLN A 46 2.55 -21.53 50.72
C GLN A 46 1.97 -20.44 49.80
N LEU A 47 1.03 -19.65 50.30
CA LEU A 47 0.45 -18.50 49.58
C LEU A 47 1.50 -17.44 49.25
N TYR A 48 2.41 -17.16 50.16
CA TYR A 48 3.50 -16.25 49.92
C TYR A 48 4.44 -16.75 48.83
N LEU A 49 4.85 -18.01 48.86
CA LEU A 49 5.71 -18.63 47.86
C LEU A 49 5.04 -18.69 46.49
N GLU A 50 3.72 -18.98 46.42
CA GLU A 50 2.95 -18.93 45.17
C GLU A 50 2.91 -17.51 44.58
N ASN A 51 2.70 -16.53 45.41
CA ASN A 51 2.72 -15.12 44.97
C ASN A 51 4.07 -14.68 44.47
N LEU A 52 5.17 -15.12 45.09
CA LEU A 52 6.52 -14.89 44.59
C LEU A 52 6.75 -15.55 43.23
N ARG A 53 6.35 -16.82 43.09
CA ARG A 53 6.44 -17.52 41.79
C ARG A 53 5.61 -16.81 40.70
N LYS A 54 4.39 -16.38 41.02
CA LYS A 54 3.54 -15.62 40.08
C LYS A 54 4.19 -14.28 39.66
N LYS A 55 4.82 -13.58 40.63
CA LYS A 55 5.57 -12.33 40.34
C LYS A 55 6.81 -12.59 39.44
N GLU A 56 7.56 -13.63 39.70
CA GLU A 56 8.71 -14.01 38.88
C GLU A 56 8.31 -14.42 37.46
N LEU A 57 7.25 -15.21 37.32
CA LEU A 57 6.70 -15.60 36.02
C LEU A 57 6.22 -14.38 35.22
N LYS A 58 5.53 -13.43 35.89
CA LYS A 58 5.13 -12.17 35.26
C LYS A 58 6.36 -11.37 34.79
N ARG A 59 7.39 -11.22 35.65
CA ARG A 59 8.64 -10.54 35.28
C ARG A 59 9.36 -11.23 34.11
N LYS A 60 9.42 -12.55 34.07
CA LYS A 60 9.99 -13.32 32.95
C LYS A 60 9.18 -13.09 31.67
N ARG A 61 7.85 -13.17 31.72
CA ARG A 61 6.97 -12.89 30.55
C ARG A 61 7.15 -11.46 30.02
N VAL A 62 7.23 -10.46 30.92
CA VAL A 62 7.47 -9.06 30.53
C VAL A 62 8.86 -8.90 29.88
N LYS A 63 9.90 -9.53 30.42
CA LYS A 63 11.24 -9.49 29.79
C LYS A 63 11.26 -10.13 28.42
N ILE A 64 10.58 -11.28 28.24
CA ILE A 64 10.46 -11.95 26.94
C ILE A 64 9.69 -11.06 25.97
N ALA A 65 8.56 -10.48 26.40
CA ALA A 65 7.77 -9.56 25.57
C ALA A 65 8.58 -8.31 25.15
N LEU A 66 9.31 -7.71 26.08
CA LEU A 66 10.22 -6.59 25.78
C LEU A 66 11.33 -7.00 24.79
N GLY A 67 11.90 -8.18 24.95
CA GLY A 67 12.88 -8.72 24.02
C GLY A 67 12.32 -8.92 22.63
N ALA A 68 11.11 -9.48 22.52
CA ALA A 68 10.41 -9.66 21.25
C ALA A 68 10.13 -8.32 20.56
N VAL A 69 9.62 -7.34 21.30
CA VAL A 69 9.38 -5.98 20.76
C VAL A 69 10.69 -5.35 20.28
N ALA A 70 11.76 -5.43 21.07
CA ALA A 70 13.06 -4.90 20.65
C ALA A 70 13.58 -5.56 19.37
N THR A 71 13.42 -6.88 19.24
CA THR A 71 13.82 -7.61 18.04
C THR A 71 13.04 -7.15 16.81
N VAL A 72 11.70 -7.04 16.92
CA VAL A 72 10.84 -6.54 15.84
C VAL A 72 11.23 -5.12 15.44
N THR A 73 11.50 -4.25 16.42
CA THR A 73 11.92 -2.86 16.17
C THR A 73 13.26 -2.81 15.41
N ILE A 74 14.24 -3.64 15.82
CA ILE A 74 15.54 -3.71 15.12
C ILE A 74 15.35 -4.18 13.68
N PHE A 75 14.56 -5.22 13.43
CA PHE A 75 14.26 -5.69 12.09
C PHE A 75 13.55 -4.61 11.25
N ALA A 76 12.58 -3.89 11.83
CA ALA A 76 11.90 -2.79 11.16
C ALA A 76 12.87 -1.65 10.78
N VAL A 77 13.80 -1.30 11.68
CA VAL A 77 14.83 -0.27 11.40
C VAL A 77 15.78 -0.73 10.29
N ILE A 78 16.28 -1.97 10.34
CA ILE A 78 17.17 -2.52 9.32
C ILE A 78 16.43 -2.56 7.97
N TYR A 79 15.21 -3.09 7.94
CA TYR A 79 14.41 -3.16 6.72
C TYR A 79 14.12 -1.77 6.14
N GLY A 80 13.70 -0.82 6.98
CA GLY A 80 13.45 0.56 6.58
C GLY A 80 14.70 1.30 6.08
N SER A 81 15.89 0.95 6.62
CA SER A 81 17.17 1.52 6.14
C SER A 81 17.59 0.98 4.77
N VAL A 82 17.22 -0.27 4.45
CA VAL A 82 17.59 -0.92 3.18
C VAL A 82 16.55 -0.63 2.07
N LYS A 83 15.28 -0.65 2.41
CA LYS A 83 14.15 -0.56 1.46
C LYS A 83 13.43 0.76 1.47
N GLY A 84 13.63 1.58 2.50
CA GLY A 84 12.94 2.84 2.71
C GLY A 84 11.73 2.72 3.67
N VAL A 85 11.45 3.81 4.36
CA VAL A 85 10.35 3.88 5.35
C VAL A 85 8.98 3.77 4.68
N ASP A 86 8.87 4.22 3.43
CA ASP A 86 7.62 4.20 2.69
C ASP A 86 7.21 2.77 2.31
N GLU A 87 8.18 1.91 1.95
CA GLU A 87 7.89 0.50 1.69
C GLU A 87 7.42 -0.24 2.95
N LEU A 88 7.96 0.12 4.13
CA LEU A 88 7.52 -0.43 5.40
C LEU A 88 6.09 -0.01 5.74
N LYS A 89 5.73 1.25 5.47
CA LYS A 89 4.37 1.76 5.62
C LYS A 89 3.40 1.02 4.71
N ASP A 90 3.76 0.84 3.44
CA ASP A 90 2.95 0.14 2.44
C ASP A 90 2.64 -1.31 2.84
N ILE A 91 3.62 -1.99 3.49
CA ILE A 91 3.43 -3.36 3.97
C ILE A 91 2.52 -3.42 5.20
N ILE A 92 2.69 -2.48 6.15
CA ILE A 92 1.97 -2.51 7.43
C ILE A 92 0.55 -1.95 7.30
N LEU A 93 0.39 -0.86 6.55
CA LEU A 93 -0.89 -0.13 6.42
C LEU A 93 -1.69 -0.59 5.20
N GLY A 94 -1.07 -1.33 4.27
CA GLY A 94 -1.60 -1.65 2.95
C GLY A 94 -1.51 -0.43 2.02
N ASN A 95 -1.19 -0.69 0.76
CA ASN A 95 -1.19 0.33 -0.30
C ASN A 95 -2.04 -0.20 -1.44
N GLU A 96 -3.17 0.46 -1.71
CA GLU A 96 -4.10 0.07 -2.76
C GLU A 96 -3.43 0.08 -4.14
N MET A 97 -2.63 1.11 -4.43
CA MET A 97 -1.89 1.23 -5.69
C MET A 97 -0.87 0.11 -5.87
N ARG A 98 -0.23 -0.34 -4.79
CA ARG A 98 0.64 -1.52 -4.81
C ARG A 98 -0.14 -2.77 -5.19
N SER A 99 -1.29 -2.99 -4.56
CA SER A 99 -2.14 -4.15 -4.82
C SER A 99 -2.62 -4.18 -6.28
N LEU A 100 -2.94 -3.01 -6.86
CA LEU A 100 -3.32 -2.87 -8.27
C LEU A 100 -2.11 -3.10 -9.21
N SER A 101 -0.93 -2.59 -8.85
CA SER A 101 0.28 -2.75 -9.65
C SER A 101 0.78 -4.20 -9.72
N GLU A 102 0.82 -4.88 -8.56
CA GLU A 102 1.31 -6.26 -8.40
C GLU A 102 0.23 -7.32 -8.70
N GLY A 103 -1.04 -6.91 -8.83
CA GLY A 103 -2.18 -7.78 -9.06
C GLY A 103 -2.23 -8.37 -10.47
N ARG A 104 -3.31 -9.12 -10.75
CA ARG A 104 -3.55 -9.68 -12.08
C ARG A 104 -4.10 -8.61 -13.02
N TRP A 105 -3.41 -8.37 -14.14
CA TRP A 105 -3.84 -7.45 -15.18
C TRP A 105 -4.71 -8.15 -16.21
N ILE A 106 -5.66 -7.40 -16.78
CA ILE A 106 -6.67 -7.91 -17.69
C ILE A 106 -6.58 -7.10 -18.98
N LYS A 107 -6.28 -7.77 -20.09
CA LYS A 107 -6.37 -7.19 -21.44
C LYS A 107 -7.80 -7.29 -21.91
N SER A 108 -8.41 -6.16 -22.26
CA SER A 108 -9.83 -6.07 -22.65
C SER A 108 -10.04 -5.11 -23.81
N GLU A 109 -11.14 -5.34 -24.53
CA GLU A 109 -11.57 -4.58 -25.69
C GLU A 109 -12.70 -3.62 -25.31
N TYR A 110 -12.59 -2.36 -25.71
CA TYR A 110 -13.53 -1.32 -25.34
C TYR A 110 -13.99 -0.49 -26.56
N GLY A 111 -15.29 -0.26 -26.65
CA GLY A 111 -15.86 0.73 -27.56
C GLY A 111 -16.00 0.32 -29.03
N SER A 112 -16.30 1.31 -29.86
CA SER A 112 -16.33 1.23 -31.32
C SER A 112 -16.15 2.67 -31.85
N PRO A 113 -15.05 3.01 -32.50
CA PRO A 113 -13.92 2.12 -32.87
C PRO A 113 -13.27 1.45 -31.66
N LEU A 114 -12.63 0.30 -31.88
CA LEU A 114 -12.10 -0.56 -30.85
C LEU A 114 -10.82 0.00 -30.21
N ILE A 115 -10.75 -0.03 -28.90
CA ILE A 115 -9.54 0.23 -28.10
C ILE A 115 -9.26 -1.01 -27.27
N VAL A 116 -8.05 -1.54 -27.37
CA VAL A 116 -7.56 -2.66 -26.54
C VAL A 116 -6.52 -2.12 -25.60
N LEU A 117 -6.63 -2.43 -24.31
CA LEU A 117 -5.62 -2.07 -23.31
C LEU A 117 -5.64 -3.02 -22.12
N GLU A 118 -4.53 -3.03 -21.38
CA GLU A 118 -4.41 -3.74 -20.12
C GLU A 118 -4.77 -2.82 -18.95
N THR A 119 -5.60 -3.32 -18.04
CA THR A 119 -5.98 -2.60 -16.81
C THR A 119 -5.92 -3.52 -15.60
N PRO A 120 -5.72 -2.96 -14.38
CA PRO A 120 -5.71 -3.77 -13.16
C PRO A 120 -7.04 -4.48 -12.91
N GLN A 121 -8.14 -3.90 -13.41
CA GLN A 121 -9.49 -4.47 -13.34
C GLN A 121 -10.27 -4.11 -14.61
N VAL A 122 -11.28 -4.90 -14.95
CA VAL A 122 -12.17 -4.61 -16.10
C VAL A 122 -12.91 -3.31 -15.86
N LEU A 123 -12.93 -2.43 -16.88
CA LEU A 123 -13.66 -1.17 -16.80
C LEU A 123 -15.16 -1.41 -16.90
N THR A 124 -15.91 -0.69 -16.10
CA THR A 124 -17.37 -0.76 -16.08
C THR A 124 -17.96 0.17 -17.14
N ARG A 125 -18.90 -0.33 -17.92
CA ARG A 125 -19.61 0.48 -18.91
C ARG A 125 -20.57 1.45 -18.25
N ILE A 126 -20.45 2.74 -18.58
CA ILE A 126 -21.36 3.78 -18.13
C ILE A 126 -22.40 4.04 -19.22
N GLN A 127 -23.66 3.93 -18.85
CA GLN A 127 -24.77 4.34 -19.72
C GLN A 127 -25.03 5.84 -19.55
N ASP A 128 -24.55 6.62 -20.50
CA ASP A 128 -24.78 8.07 -20.51
C ASP A 128 -26.02 8.39 -21.36
N SER A 129 -27.15 8.53 -20.69
CA SER A 129 -28.46 8.81 -21.34
C SER A 129 -28.57 10.23 -21.87
N LEU A 130 -27.73 11.15 -21.45
CA LEU A 130 -27.85 12.59 -21.79
C LEU A 130 -27.19 12.96 -23.12
N LEU A 131 -26.24 12.17 -23.63
CA LEU A 131 -25.46 12.50 -24.82
C LEU A 131 -25.88 11.74 -26.09
N THR A 132 -26.88 10.87 -26.01
CA THR A 132 -27.42 10.12 -27.17
C THR A 132 -28.27 10.95 -28.13
N LYS A 133 -28.51 12.23 -27.85
CA LYS A 133 -29.38 13.10 -28.67
C LYS A 133 -28.65 13.98 -29.69
N SER A 134 -27.34 13.85 -29.84
CA SER A 134 -26.63 14.59 -30.88
C SER A 134 -26.79 13.87 -32.22
N VAL A 135 -27.36 14.57 -33.21
CA VAL A 135 -27.59 14.07 -34.59
C VAL A 135 -26.25 13.61 -35.25
N SER A 136 -25.14 14.16 -34.81
CA SER A 136 -23.82 13.89 -35.37
C SER A 136 -23.15 12.61 -34.82
N ILE A 137 -23.61 12.10 -33.67
CA ILE A 137 -22.98 10.92 -33.03
C ILE A 137 -23.83 9.69 -33.29
N LYS A 138 -23.27 8.71 -34.03
CA LYS A 138 -23.91 7.43 -34.31
C LYS A 138 -23.83 6.46 -33.13
N ARG A 139 -22.69 6.43 -32.44
CA ARG A 139 -22.45 5.56 -31.26
C ARG A 139 -21.49 6.25 -30.29
N LYS A 140 -21.80 6.13 -29.02
CA LYS A 140 -20.91 6.51 -27.91
C LYS A 140 -20.77 5.33 -26.97
N SER A 141 -19.55 5.05 -26.57
CA SER A 141 -19.23 4.06 -25.54
C SER A 141 -18.33 4.71 -24.52
N LEU A 142 -18.64 4.51 -23.25
CA LEU A 142 -17.88 5.05 -22.13
C LEU A 142 -17.67 3.94 -21.09
N PHE A 143 -16.42 3.78 -20.68
CA PHE A 143 -16.02 2.79 -19.69
C PHE A 143 -15.11 3.46 -18.66
N THR A 144 -15.29 3.12 -17.38
CA THR A 144 -14.51 3.70 -16.29
C THR A 144 -14.12 2.65 -15.26
N TYR A 145 -13.03 2.94 -14.55
CA TYR A 145 -12.62 2.32 -13.30
C TYR A 145 -12.38 3.43 -12.29
N GLY A 146 -12.91 3.25 -11.09
CA GLY A 146 -12.79 4.23 -10.01
C GLY A 146 -13.61 5.50 -10.23
N GLU A 147 -13.42 6.45 -9.32
CA GLU A 147 -13.96 7.81 -9.39
C GLU A 147 -12.82 8.83 -9.47
N ILE A 148 -13.07 10.01 -10.00
CA ILE A 148 -12.02 11.05 -10.20
C ILE A 148 -11.33 11.49 -8.89
N GLN A 149 -11.95 11.25 -7.75
CA GLN A 149 -11.43 11.55 -6.42
C GLN A 149 -10.65 10.39 -5.77
N GLU A 150 -10.70 9.21 -6.37
CA GLU A 150 -10.00 8.03 -5.90
C GLU A 150 -8.51 8.04 -6.31
N PRO A 151 -7.68 7.23 -5.68
CA PRO A 151 -6.25 7.16 -5.99
C PRO A 151 -5.94 6.85 -7.46
N LEU A 152 -6.80 6.09 -8.14
CA LEU A 152 -6.71 5.76 -9.57
C LEU A 152 -8.08 5.88 -10.23
N TYR A 153 -8.14 6.65 -11.31
CA TYR A 153 -9.29 6.73 -12.20
C TYR A 153 -8.86 6.49 -13.63
N ILE A 154 -9.56 5.61 -14.32
CA ILE A 154 -9.34 5.29 -15.73
C ILE A 154 -10.65 5.52 -16.47
N LYS A 155 -10.59 6.25 -17.60
CA LYS A 155 -11.72 6.45 -18.50
C LYS A 155 -11.30 6.09 -19.91
N VAL A 156 -12.10 5.25 -20.57
CA VAL A 156 -11.96 4.93 -21.99
C VAL A 156 -13.26 5.30 -22.68
N SER A 157 -13.18 6.14 -23.69
CA SER A 157 -14.35 6.51 -24.49
C SER A 157 -14.08 6.33 -25.99
N ALA A 158 -15.11 5.89 -26.70
CA ALA A 158 -15.10 5.78 -28.14
C ALA A 158 -16.38 6.41 -28.71
N LEU A 159 -16.18 7.34 -29.63
CA LEU A 159 -17.24 8.02 -30.36
C LEU A 159 -17.16 7.61 -31.82
N LYS A 160 -18.27 7.25 -32.43
CA LYS A 160 -18.43 7.07 -33.88
C LYS A 160 -19.43 8.08 -34.41
N PHE A 161 -19.03 8.83 -35.44
CA PHE A 161 -19.88 9.85 -36.03
C PHE A 161 -20.77 9.27 -37.12
N SER A 162 -21.93 9.96 -37.35
CA SER A 162 -22.91 9.52 -38.35
C SER A 162 -22.48 9.87 -39.77
N GLN A 163 -21.72 10.94 -39.94
CA GLN A 163 -21.21 11.41 -41.20
C GLN A 163 -19.68 11.50 -41.13
N GLU A 164 -19.00 11.30 -42.24
CA GLU A 164 -17.58 11.50 -42.34
C GLU A 164 -17.23 12.97 -42.11
N GLN A 165 -16.33 13.22 -41.17
CA GLN A 165 -15.87 14.56 -40.84
C GLN A 165 -14.37 14.54 -40.56
N LYS A 166 -13.71 15.64 -40.95
CA LYS A 166 -12.30 15.82 -40.61
C LYS A 166 -12.20 16.15 -39.12
N LEU A 167 -11.71 15.21 -38.35
CA LEU A 167 -11.47 15.41 -36.93
C LEU A 167 -10.13 16.10 -36.72
N GLU A 168 -10.14 17.24 -36.04
CA GLU A 168 -8.92 17.90 -35.58
C GLU A 168 -8.66 17.46 -34.15
N LEU A 169 -7.58 16.69 -33.95
CA LEU A 169 -7.23 16.14 -32.66
C LEU A 169 -6.94 17.24 -31.63
N GLU A 170 -6.29 18.33 -32.03
CA GLU A 170 -6.02 19.48 -31.15
C GLU A 170 -7.30 20.10 -30.57
N SER A 171 -8.29 20.38 -31.42
CA SER A 171 -9.57 20.93 -30.99
C SER A 171 -10.34 19.95 -30.09
N SER A 172 -10.22 18.64 -30.38
CA SER A 172 -10.83 17.58 -29.57
C SER A 172 -10.15 17.48 -28.20
N LEU A 173 -8.84 17.66 -28.16
CA LEU A 173 -8.06 17.68 -26.92
C LEU A 173 -8.44 18.86 -26.04
N ASP A 174 -8.57 20.06 -26.62
CA ASP A 174 -9.00 21.25 -25.90
C ASP A 174 -10.39 21.03 -25.27
N MET A 175 -11.31 20.44 -26.03
CA MET A 175 -12.64 20.11 -25.50
C MET A 175 -12.59 19.11 -24.37
N ALA A 176 -11.76 18.08 -24.45
CA ALA A 176 -11.60 17.08 -23.39
C ALA A 176 -10.99 17.70 -22.12
N LEU A 177 -10.02 18.62 -22.26
CA LEU A 177 -9.45 19.38 -21.14
C LEU A 177 -10.51 20.28 -20.47
N VAL A 178 -11.33 20.97 -21.25
CA VAL A 178 -12.46 21.77 -20.71
C VAL A 178 -13.45 20.88 -19.96
N LEU A 179 -13.71 19.66 -20.44
CA LEU A 179 -14.57 18.71 -19.73
C LEU A 179 -13.94 18.26 -18.41
N LEU A 180 -12.61 18.06 -18.38
CA LEU A 180 -11.88 17.75 -17.16
C LEU A 180 -11.97 18.89 -16.13
N GLU A 181 -11.84 20.15 -16.57
CA GLU A 181 -12.05 21.32 -15.71
C GLU A 181 -13.49 21.40 -15.16
N LYS A 182 -14.49 21.12 -15.99
CA LYS A 182 -15.89 21.03 -15.58
C LYS A 182 -16.15 19.92 -14.59
N SER A 183 -15.39 18.83 -14.66
CA SER A 183 -15.43 17.72 -13.70
C SER A 183 -14.74 18.04 -12.37
N GLY A 184 -14.21 19.27 -12.21
CA GLY A 184 -13.65 19.75 -10.95
C GLY A 184 -12.13 19.96 -10.95
N ALA A 185 -11.43 19.72 -12.06
CA ALA A 185 -10.00 20.02 -12.13
C ALA A 185 -9.77 21.54 -12.06
N LYS A 186 -8.89 21.97 -11.16
CA LYS A 186 -8.48 23.36 -10.94
C LYS A 186 -6.98 23.51 -11.07
N ASN A 187 -6.55 24.66 -11.60
CA ASN A 187 -5.14 24.95 -11.86
C ASN A 187 -4.49 23.86 -12.75
N LEU A 188 -5.21 23.50 -13.82
CA LEU A 188 -4.79 22.46 -14.74
C LEU A 188 -3.50 22.88 -15.45
N LEU A 189 -2.41 22.15 -15.20
CA LEU A 189 -1.19 22.25 -15.96
C LEU A 189 -1.30 21.35 -17.19
N VAL A 190 -1.00 21.90 -18.38
CA VAL A 190 -1.13 21.14 -19.64
C VAL A 190 0.19 21.16 -20.38
N LYS A 191 0.73 19.98 -20.62
CA LYS A 191 1.81 19.73 -21.58
C LYS A 191 1.24 18.87 -22.69
N ARG A 192 1.74 19.00 -23.91
CA ARG A 192 1.25 18.26 -25.09
C ARG A 192 2.43 17.65 -25.81
N ASP A 193 2.26 16.43 -26.30
CA ASP A 193 3.20 15.71 -27.13
C ASP A 193 2.44 14.89 -28.18
N ASP A 194 3.12 14.60 -29.29
CA ASP A 194 2.68 13.55 -30.20
C ASP A 194 2.81 12.20 -29.52
N PHE A 195 1.91 11.30 -29.84
CA PHE A 195 1.91 9.94 -29.31
C PHE A 195 1.72 8.94 -30.45
N GLU A 196 2.45 7.83 -30.37
CA GLU A 196 2.30 6.71 -31.31
C GLU A 196 2.19 5.41 -30.51
N THR A 197 1.17 4.61 -30.82
CA THR A 197 0.98 3.30 -30.20
C THR A 197 2.01 2.30 -30.70
N GLU A 198 2.20 1.17 -29.99
CA GLU A 198 3.12 0.10 -30.44
C GLU A 198 2.79 -0.43 -31.85
N ASN A 199 1.50 -0.40 -32.22
CA ASN A 199 1.07 -0.82 -33.57
C ASN A 199 1.04 0.33 -34.60
N GLY A 200 1.72 1.46 -34.32
CA GLY A 200 1.98 2.53 -35.27
C GLY A 200 0.84 3.51 -35.53
N ILE A 201 -0.17 3.56 -34.66
CA ILE A 201 -1.28 4.53 -34.79
C ILE A 201 -0.90 5.83 -34.08
N LYS A 202 -0.94 6.92 -34.85
CA LYS A 202 -0.63 8.27 -34.34
C LYS A 202 -1.82 8.91 -33.65
N GLY A 203 -1.54 9.59 -32.54
CA GLY A 203 -2.47 10.35 -31.75
C GLY A 203 -1.79 11.53 -31.09
N ILE A 204 -2.50 12.20 -30.21
CA ILE A 204 -1.95 13.28 -29.36
C ILE A 204 -2.14 12.95 -27.91
N LYS A 205 -1.21 13.43 -27.09
CA LYS A 205 -1.22 13.26 -25.64
C LYS A 205 -1.18 14.63 -24.96
N ALA A 206 -2.03 14.81 -23.92
CA ALA A 206 -1.88 15.88 -22.95
C ALA A 206 -1.64 15.28 -21.57
N TYR A 207 -0.77 15.90 -20.79
CA TYR A 207 -0.44 15.44 -19.45
C TYR A 207 -0.05 16.60 -18.53
N GLY A 208 -0.17 16.38 -17.24
CA GLY A 208 0.18 17.35 -16.21
C GLY A 208 -0.54 17.10 -14.91
N ASP A 209 -0.65 18.15 -14.10
CA ASP A 209 -1.20 18.07 -12.76
C ASP A 209 -2.38 19.03 -12.60
N PHE A 210 -3.24 18.72 -11.63
CA PHE A 210 -4.33 19.61 -11.21
C PHE A 210 -4.71 19.37 -9.75
N TYR A 211 -5.51 20.26 -9.19
CA TYR A 211 -6.16 20.09 -7.90
C TYR A 211 -7.64 19.78 -8.10
N LEU A 212 -8.16 18.76 -7.44
CA LEU A 212 -9.56 18.39 -7.57
C LEU A 212 -10.43 19.21 -6.61
N LYS A 213 -11.45 19.91 -7.16
CA LYS A 213 -12.51 20.56 -6.41
C LYS A 213 -13.64 19.56 -6.15
N ILE A 214 -13.89 19.24 -4.87
CA ILE A 214 -14.95 18.30 -4.46
C ILE A 214 -16.28 19.02 -4.24
N SER A 215 -16.24 20.24 -3.73
CA SER A 215 -17.42 21.09 -3.50
C SER A 215 -17.07 22.56 -3.67
N GLU A 216 -18.07 23.46 -3.62
CA GLU A 216 -17.84 24.90 -3.83
C GLU A 216 -16.70 25.47 -2.98
N ASN A 217 -16.54 24.98 -1.76
CA ASN A 217 -15.56 25.49 -0.80
C ASN A 217 -14.43 24.48 -0.45
N LYS A 218 -14.35 23.33 -1.14
CA LYS A 218 -13.37 22.29 -0.80
C LYS A 218 -12.58 21.83 -2.02
N ILE A 219 -11.28 22.14 -1.99
CA ILE A 219 -10.29 21.63 -2.94
C ILE A 219 -9.42 20.61 -2.20
N LEU A 220 -9.14 19.47 -2.84
CA LEU A 220 -8.18 18.50 -2.31
C LEU A 220 -6.80 19.14 -2.26
N LYS A 221 -6.11 18.96 -1.13
CA LYS A 221 -4.73 19.46 -0.96
C LYS A 221 -3.72 18.64 -1.78
N LYS A 222 -4.06 17.39 -2.07
CA LYS A 222 -3.22 16.49 -2.85
C LYS A 222 -3.41 16.77 -4.32
N LYS A 223 -2.33 16.89 -5.06
CA LYS A 223 -2.37 16.98 -6.51
C LYS A 223 -2.78 15.65 -7.12
N SER A 224 -3.51 15.72 -8.22
CA SER A 224 -3.75 14.61 -9.12
C SER A 224 -2.97 14.84 -10.39
N THR A 225 -2.34 13.80 -10.90
CA THR A 225 -1.65 13.79 -12.18
C THR A 225 -2.54 13.12 -13.22
N TYR A 226 -2.50 13.58 -14.46
CA TYR A 226 -3.29 12.99 -15.53
C TYR A 226 -2.47 12.77 -16.80
N GLU A 227 -2.87 11.76 -17.55
CA GLU A 227 -2.51 11.58 -18.96
C GLU A 227 -3.78 11.31 -19.76
N LEU A 228 -3.95 12.09 -20.82
CA LEU A 228 -5.09 12.07 -21.74
C LEU A 228 -4.59 11.83 -23.15
N LEU A 229 -5.02 10.76 -23.77
CA LEU A 229 -4.65 10.38 -25.13
C LEU A 229 -5.87 10.41 -26.03
N LEU A 230 -5.72 10.95 -27.23
CA LEU A 230 -6.75 11.00 -28.26
C LEU A 230 -6.24 10.45 -29.58
N PHE A 231 -7.10 9.66 -30.23
CA PHE A 231 -6.87 9.08 -31.54
C PHE A 231 -8.08 9.30 -32.45
N ALA A 232 -7.84 9.52 -33.71
CA ALA A 232 -8.89 9.65 -34.71
C ALA A 232 -8.80 8.52 -35.72
N GLN A 233 -9.77 7.63 -35.75
CA GLN A 233 -9.86 6.50 -36.67
C GLN A 233 -11.32 6.24 -37.10
N GLU A 234 -11.49 5.69 -38.30
CA GLU A 234 -12.79 5.19 -38.77
C GLU A 234 -13.97 6.15 -38.58
N ASN A 235 -13.78 7.42 -38.86
CA ASN A 235 -14.79 8.44 -38.60
C ASN A 235 -15.24 8.46 -37.12
N GLY A 236 -14.30 8.24 -36.21
CA GLY A 236 -14.52 8.23 -34.77
C GLY A 236 -13.37 8.85 -34.00
N LEU A 237 -13.63 9.16 -32.75
CA LEU A 237 -12.67 9.67 -31.77
C LEU A 237 -12.56 8.67 -30.62
N GLN A 238 -11.34 8.30 -30.30
CA GLN A 238 -11.03 7.41 -29.19
C GLN A 238 -10.24 8.19 -28.14
N GLU A 239 -10.60 8.03 -26.90
CA GLU A 239 -10.02 8.74 -25.74
C GLU A 239 -9.65 7.74 -24.65
N VAL A 240 -8.43 7.87 -24.12
CA VAL A 240 -7.97 7.19 -22.92
C VAL A 240 -7.50 8.26 -21.94
N LEU A 241 -8.11 8.32 -20.76
CA LEU A 241 -7.74 9.23 -19.68
C LEU A 241 -7.38 8.40 -18.45
N VAL A 242 -6.18 8.62 -17.94
CA VAL A 242 -5.71 8.05 -16.67
C VAL A 242 -5.45 9.20 -15.71
N ILE A 243 -6.08 9.17 -14.53
CA ILE A 243 -5.83 10.13 -13.45
C ILE A 243 -5.37 9.33 -12.25
N TYR A 244 -4.31 9.78 -11.61
CA TYR A 244 -3.80 9.17 -10.39
C TYR A 244 -3.33 10.23 -9.40
N GLN A 245 -3.44 9.91 -8.13
CA GLN A 245 -2.88 10.75 -7.09
C GLN A 245 -1.42 10.33 -6.91
N ASP A 246 -0.52 11.33 -6.91
CA ASP A 246 0.91 11.09 -6.77
C ASP A 246 1.22 10.45 -5.41
N ASP A 247 1.38 9.12 -5.43
CA ASP A 247 1.79 8.26 -4.31
C ASP A 247 3.08 7.49 -4.63
N GLY A 248 3.84 7.97 -5.60
CA GLY A 248 5.14 7.43 -5.95
C GLY A 248 5.11 6.34 -7.04
N ARG A 249 6.09 5.44 -7.00
CA ARG A 249 6.43 4.49 -8.07
C ARG A 249 5.31 3.59 -8.59
N PHE A 250 4.34 3.22 -7.75
CA PHE A 250 3.25 2.32 -8.17
C PHE A 250 2.28 3.01 -9.11
N ALA A 251 1.95 4.28 -8.85
CA ALA A 251 1.07 5.07 -9.69
C ALA A 251 1.63 5.25 -11.10
N GLU A 252 2.91 5.63 -11.20
CA GLU A 252 3.60 5.74 -12.48
C GLU A 252 3.68 4.41 -13.22
N SER A 253 4.04 3.32 -12.53
CA SER A 253 4.10 1.98 -13.12
C SER A 253 2.75 1.52 -13.69
N ILE A 254 1.65 1.80 -12.97
CA ILE A 254 0.30 1.49 -13.43
C ILE A 254 -0.04 2.30 -14.69
N LYS A 255 0.17 3.61 -14.64
CA LYS A 255 -0.05 4.51 -15.76
C LYS A 255 0.75 4.09 -17.00
N ASP A 256 2.06 3.85 -16.83
CA ASP A 256 2.93 3.46 -17.94
C ASP A 256 2.47 2.14 -18.57
N ARG A 257 2.08 1.16 -17.77
CA ARG A 257 1.58 -0.11 -18.28
C ARG A 257 0.27 0.04 -19.04
N ILE A 258 -0.68 0.85 -18.54
CA ILE A 258 -1.93 1.13 -19.26
C ILE A 258 -1.62 1.76 -20.60
N ILE A 259 -0.82 2.83 -20.64
CA ILE A 259 -0.55 3.61 -21.84
C ILE A 259 0.23 2.80 -22.89
N ASN A 260 1.25 2.06 -22.47
CA ASN A 260 2.06 1.24 -23.37
C ASN A 260 1.29 0.03 -23.91
N SER A 261 0.22 -0.40 -23.24
CA SER A 261 -0.62 -1.51 -23.70
C SER A 261 -1.73 -1.11 -24.68
N ILE A 262 -1.84 0.19 -25.02
CA ILE A 262 -2.89 0.67 -25.94
C ILE A 262 -2.63 0.15 -27.33
N GLU A 263 -3.58 -0.62 -27.83
CA GLU A 263 -3.63 -1.10 -29.20
C GLU A 263 -4.95 -0.63 -29.84
N LEU A 264 -4.87 -0.15 -31.08
CA LEU A 264 -6.02 0.26 -31.86
C LEU A 264 -6.13 -0.61 -33.09
N GLU A 265 -7.33 -0.81 -33.59
CA GLU A 265 -7.54 -1.59 -34.80
C GLU A 265 -6.88 -0.90 -35.99
N VAL A 266 -6.02 -1.63 -36.71
CA VAL A 266 -5.34 -1.10 -37.91
C VAL A 266 -6.26 -1.22 -39.10
N THR A 267 -6.92 -0.14 -39.45
CA THR A 267 -7.78 -0.09 -40.64
C THR A 267 -6.95 -0.12 -41.93
N GLN A 268 -7.53 -0.62 -43.01
CA GLN A 268 -6.82 -0.70 -44.32
C GLN A 268 -6.33 0.67 -44.86
N GLU A 269 -6.95 1.77 -44.44
CA GLU A 269 -6.52 3.13 -44.77
C GLU A 269 -5.20 3.51 -44.11
N ASN A 270 -5.00 3.09 -42.87
CA ASN A 270 -3.76 3.37 -42.13
C ASN A 270 -2.57 2.56 -42.63
N LYS A 271 -2.81 1.35 -43.20
CA LYS A 271 -1.76 0.57 -43.87
C LYS A 271 -1.18 1.30 -45.08
N LYS A 272 -2.00 1.97 -45.88
CA LYS A 272 -1.55 2.72 -47.04
C LYS A 272 -0.79 4.00 -46.71
N LYS A 273 -1.00 4.60 -45.55
CA LYS A 273 -0.29 5.81 -45.13
C LYS A 273 1.08 5.51 -44.51
N ASN A 274 1.28 4.32 -43.98
CA ASN A 274 2.57 3.92 -43.40
C ASN A 274 3.52 3.27 -44.42
N GLU A 275 3.04 2.99 -45.66
CA GLU A 275 3.84 2.45 -46.78
C GLU A 275 4.29 3.54 -47.77
N GLN A 276 3.97 4.82 -47.54
CA GLN A 276 4.45 5.99 -48.30
C GLN A 276 5.40 6.85 -47.45
#